data_3f90805bf9d7262d12b47f90b7298709
#
_entry.id   3f90805bf9d7262d12b47f90b7298709
#
_cell.length_a   1.000
_cell.length_b   1.000
_cell.length_c   1.000
_cell.angle_alpha   90.00
_cell.angle_beta   90.00
_cell.angle_gamma   90.00
#
_symmetry.space_group_name_H-M   'P 1'
#
loop_
_entity.id
_entity.type
_entity.pdbx_description
1 polymer ?
#
loop_
_entity_poly.entity_id
_entity_poly.type
_entity_poly.pdbx_seq_one_letter_code
_entity_poly.pdbx_strand_id
1 'polypeptide(L)'
;MKNKKKMMVGGWLFFVMLMMSHSAEAQVTFPVRGFSDKYRGEVFIADTSEVFSPGWVAIYNQRTGEELIKEESDELTFNLHDGNLEANVLELPYGEQSAIIYNDFNFDGKKDFAIMDGQNSCYHGPSFQIYLATKNGFEKSLEFTRLAQEYCGMFDVDSENKTLHTMTKSGCCWHQFSTFIVENNKPKAIEIVEEDNGDFAISTLTIERWNGKKMVKTSQRTINLEEEGIKTVLSFHIPKKNKDVVLYNINDRTLNYVLVDKDGNVEFAYPIETIYKNPDFVYRPQTQTLTFKNEDATYCIYLSADKVGIEITVGKKKYVWKGNRATVKGSLKTLFSPRLVNVVFK
;
A
#
# COMPACT_ATOMS: atom_id res chain seq x y z
N MET A 1 73.30 60.48 -38.72
CA MET A 1 73.32 60.58 -37.24
C MET A 1 71.86 60.60 -36.76
N LYS A 2 71.35 59.52 -36.22
CA LYS A 2 70.25 59.44 -35.27
C LYS A 2 70.02 57.97 -34.88
N ASN A 3 70.44 57.66 -33.66
CA ASN A 3 70.25 56.37 -33.01
C ASN A 3 68.76 56.10 -32.82
N LYS A 4 68.27 54.95 -33.24
CA LYS A 4 66.91 54.40 -32.84
C LYS A 4 67.21 53.22 -31.89
N LYS A 5 66.85 53.43 -30.62
CA LYS A 5 66.75 52.36 -29.61
C LYS A 5 65.56 51.46 -29.93
N LYS A 6 65.78 50.14 -30.07
CA LYS A 6 64.78 49.13 -30.09
C LYS A 6 64.37 48.79 -28.63
N MET A 7 63.10 48.96 -28.30
CA MET A 7 62.58 48.55 -27.07
C MET A 7 62.02 47.09 -27.26
N MET A 8 62.58 46.12 -26.53
CA MET A 8 62.10 44.74 -26.47
C MET A 8 60.98 44.70 -25.45
N VAL A 9 59.76 44.36 -25.89
CA VAL A 9 58.63 44.06 -25.06
C VAL A 9 58.65 42.55 -24.79
N GLY A 10 58.98 42.16 -23.54
CA GLY A 10 58.89 40.79 -23.07
C GLY A 10 57.43 40.41 -22.78
N GLY A 11 56.88 39.54 -23.58
CA GLY A 11 55.56 38.97 -23.31
C GLY A 11 55.66 37.85 -22.28
N TRP A 12 55.05 38.05 -21.15
CA TRP A 12 54.83 37.00 -20.17
C TRP A 12 53.61 36.18 -20.59
N LEU A 13 53.79 34.96 -21.06
CA LEU A 13 52.74 33.96 -21.22
C LEU A 13 52.45 33.39 -19.82
N PHE A 14 51.27 33.78 -19.26
CA PHE A 14 50.69 33.13 -18.11
C PHE A 14 50.03 31.85 -18.59
N PHE A 15 50.65 30.70 -18.37
CA PHE A 15 50.05 29.38 -18.58
C PHE A 15 49.16 29.07 -17.39
N VAL A 16 47.86 29.37 -17.53
CA VAL A 16 46.85 28.95 -16.56
C VAL A 16 46.57 27.45 -16.79
N MET A 17 47.23 26.62 -15.97
CA MET A 17 46.96 25.19 -15.89
C MET A 17 45.64 25.02 -15.14
N LEU A 18 44.55 24.86 -15.89
CA LEU A 18 43.27 24.42 -15.33
C LEU A 18 43.46 23.00 -14.80
N MET A 19 43.68 22.86 -13.50
CA MET A 19 43.55 21.56 -12.85
C MET A 19 42.07 21.22 -12.83
N MET A 20 41.61 20.44 -13.81
CA MET A 20 40.37 19.69 -13.67
C MET A 20 40.59 18.68 -12.57
N SER A 21 40.12 18.99 -11.38
CA SER A 21 39.96 18.00 -10.33
C SER A 21 38.85 17.07 -10.79
N HIS A 22 39.21 15.97 -11.42
CA HIS A 22 38.34 14.82 -11.49
C HIS A 22 38.24 14.31 -10.05
N SER A 23 37.08 14.51 -9.42
CA SER A 23 36.72 13.72 -8.26
C SER A 23 36.79 12.27 -8.73
N ALA A 24 37.75 11.51 -8.25
CA ALA A 24 37.82 10.08 -8.43
C ALA A 24 36.57 9.54 -7.70
N GLU A 25 35.56 9.15 -8.45
CA GLU A 25 34.42 8.39 -7.91
C GLU A 25 35.01 7.15 -7.26
N ALA A 26 34.73 6.95 -5.97
CA ALA A 26 35.28 5.83 -5.22
C ALA A 26 34.49 4.57 -5.53
N GLN A 27 34.91 3.84 -6.55
CA GLN A 27 34.41 2.51 -6.85
C GLN A 27 34.88 1.54 -5.76
N VAL A 28 33.92 0.85 -5.11
CA VAL A 28 34.23 -0.04 -4.00
C VAL A 28 33.47 -1.36 -4.14
N THR A 29 34.21 -2.45 -3.83
CA THR A 29 33.60 -3.78 -3.70
C THR A 29 33.58 -4.17 -2.23
N PHE A 30 32.39 -4.52 -1.74
CA PHE A 30 32.16 -4.96 -0.37
C PHE A 30 31.97 -6.47 -0.33
N PRO A 31 32.69 -7.22 0.53
CA PRO A 31 32.41 -8.62 0.76
C PRO A 31 31.15 -8.75 1.63
N VAL A 32 30.25 -9.67 1.23
CA VAL A 32 29.08 -10.04 2.05
C VAL A 32 29.36 -11.36 2.74
N ARG A 33 29.22 -11.39 4.05
CA ARG A 33 29.59 -12.54 4.91
C ARG A 33 28.38 -13.06 5.69
N GLY A 34 28.58 -14.18 6.39
CA GLY A 34 27.67 -14.67 7.43
C GLY A 34 26.48 -15.49 6.94
N PHE A 35 26.42 -15.89 5.67
CA PHE A 35 25.29 -16.66 5.15
C PHE A 35 25.62 -18.11 4.76
N SER A 36 26.87 -18.42 4.40
CA SER A 36 27.24 -19.78 3.93
C SER A 36 28.76 -20.04 4.04
N ASP A 37 29.14 -21.31 4.32
CA ASP A 37 30.53 -21.77 4.21
C ASP A 37 30.90 -22.18 2.77
N LYS A 38 29.89 -22.38 1.89
CA LYS A 38 30.07 -22.83 0.51
C LYS A 38 30.17 -21.70 -0.48
N TYR A 39 29.57 -20.56 -0.15
CA TYR A 39 29.42 -19.43 -1.04
C TYR A 39 29.93 -18.15 -0.38
N ARG A 40 30.43 -17.22 -1.18
CA ARG A 40 30.74 -15.86 -0.80
C ARG A 40 29.96 -14.89 -1.67
N GLY A 41 29.58 -13.76 -1.10
CA GLY A 41 28.91 -12.68 -1.81
C GLY A 41 29.82 -11.47 -1.97
N GLU A 42 29.63 -10.72 -3.03
CA GLU A 42 30.26 -9.42 -3.26
C GLU A 42 29.22 -8.43 -3.79
N VAL A 43 29.33 -7.18 -3.34
CA VAL A 43 28.54 -6.05 -3.86
C VAL A 43 29.52 -4.99 -4.34
N PHE A 44 29.43 -4.62 -5.60
CA PHE A 44 30.18 -3.52 -6.19
C PHE A 44 29.29 -2.29 -6.31
N ILE A 45 29.82 -1.13 -5.99
CA ILE A 45 29.18 0.18 -6.09
C ILE A 45 30.07 1.12 -6.90
N ALA A 46 29.51 1.74 -7.91
CA ALA A 46 30.21 2.67 -8.79
C ALA A 46 30.50 4.01 -8.11
N ASP A 47 29.59 4.50 -7.27
CA ASP A 47 29.74 5.76 -6.52
C ASP A 47 29.19 5.61 -5.10
N THR A 48 30.07 5.64 -4.11
CA THR A 48 29.70 5.53 -2.69
C THR A 48 29.24 6.86 -2.06
N SER A 49 29.23 7.96 -2.81
CA SER A 49 28.69 9.24 -2.35
C SER A 49 27.19 9.38 -2.58
N GLU A 50 26.62 8.54 -3.46
CA GLU A 50 25.19 8.50 -3.78
C GLU A 50 24.47 7.46 -2.95
N VAL A 51 23.20 7.75 -2.60
CA VAL A 51 22.33 6.81 -1.85
C VAL A 51 21.93 5.64 -2.73
N PHE A 52 21.62 5.91 -4.00
CA PHE A 52 21.33 4.92 -5.03
C PHE A 52 22.43 5.00 -6.08
N SER A 53 23.11 3.90 -6.30
CA SER A 53 24.26 3.89 -7.20
C SER A 53 24.22 2.68 -8.14
N PRO A 54 24.66 2.84 -9.39
CA PRO A 54 24.91 1.70 -10.26
C PRO A 54 25.91 0.73 -9.63
N GLY A 55 25.66 -0.55 -9.84
CA GLY A 55 26.54 -1.58 -9.28
C GLY A 55 26.11 -2.99 -9.68
N TRP A 56 26.65 -3.96 -8.97
CA TRP A 56 26.23 -5.35 -9.12
C TRP A 56 26.36 -6.11 -7.82
N VAL A 57 25.58 -7.19 -7.71
CA VAL A 57 25.65 -8.17 -6.62
C VAL A 57 26.00 -9.52 -7.22
N ALA A 58 27.02 -10.20 -6.68
CA ALA A 58 27.47 -11.49 -7.21
C ALA A 58 27.67 -12.54 -6.11
N ILE A 59 27.42 -13.81 -6.46
CA ILE A 59 27.66 -15.00 -5.65
C ILE A 59 28.72 -15.85 -6.32
N TYR A 60 29.72 -16.23 -5.54
CA TYR A 60 30.81 -17.10 -5.98
C TYR A 60 30.87 -18.37 -5.15
N ASN A 61 31.36 -19.45 -5.79
CA ASN A 61 31.76 -20.64 -5.06
C ASN A 61 32.98 -20.32 -4.19
N GLN A 62 32.88 -20.52 -2.88
CA GLN A 62 33.94 -20.18 -1.92
C GLN A 62 35.24 -20.92 -2.21
N ARG A 63 35.21 -22.17 -2.68
CA ARG A 63 36.39 -23.00 -2.91
C ARG A 63 37.05 -22.78 -4.27
N THR A 64 36.23 -22.68 -5.34
CA THR A 64 36.74 -22.60 -6.72
C THR A 64 36.91 -21.16 -7.20
N GLY A 65 36.24 -20.18 -6.58
CA GLY A 65 36.18 -18.81 -7.04
C GLY A 65 35.29 -18.59 -8.27
N GLU A 66 34.58 -19.63 -8.73
CA GLU A 66 33.66 -19.56 -9.86
C GLU A 66 32.48 -18.65 -9.55
N GLU A 67 32.14 -17.71 -10.47
CA GLU A 67 30.94 -16.89 -10.40
C GLU A 67 29.72 -17.73 -10.73
N LEU A 68 28.74 -17.79 -9.81
CA LEU A 68 27.54 -18.58 -9.93
C LEU A 68 26.33 -17.73 -10.30
N ILE A 69 26.22 -16.52 -9.74
CA ILE A 69 25.15 -15.58 -9.97
C ILE A 69 25.75 -14.18 -10.03
N LYS A 70 25.28 -13.33 -10.94
CA LYS A 70 25.55 -11.91 -10.97
C LYS A 70 24.35 -11.15 -11.48
N GLU A 71 23.91 -10.17 -10.72
CA GLU A 71 22.86 -9.21 -11.09
C GLU A 71 23.43 -7.80 -11.12
N GLU A 72 23.21 -7.11 -12.21
CA GLU A 72 23.55 -5.69 -12.38
C GLU A 72 22.32 -4.83 -12.07
N SER A 73 22.54 -3.67 -11.50
CA SER A 73 21.51 -2.71 -11.14
C SER A 73 22.00 -1.29 -11.36
N ASP A 74 21.09 -0.42 -11.78
CA ASP A 74 21.34 1.01 -11.86
C ASP A 74 21.15 1.72 -10.49
N GLU A 75 20.50 1.05 -9.52
CA GLU A 75 20.06 1.64 -8.26
C GLU A 75 20.21 0.66 -7.08
N LEU A 76 21.44 0.38 -6.67
CA LEU A 76 21.71 -0.36 -5.44
C LEU A 76 21.78 0.59 -4.24
N THR A 77 21.19 0.16 -3.14
CA THR A 77 21.33 0.79 -1.82
C THR A 77 21.44 -0.27 -0.74
N PHE A 78 22.19 -0.01 0.33
CA PHE A 78 22.39 -0.92 1.45
C PHE A 78 22.93 -0.16 2.66
N ASN A 79 22.85 -0.78 3.84
CA ASN A 79 23.47 -0.28 5.06
C ASN A 79 24.74 -1.07 5.38
N LEU A 80 25.71 -0.39 5.99
CA LEU A 80 26.92 -1.01 6.52
C LEU A 80 26.81 -1.15 8.04
N HIS A 81 27.00 -2.36 8.54
CA HIS A 81 27.09 -2.66 9.96
C HIS A 81 28.56 -2.82 10.35
N ASP A 82 29.07 -1.89 11.16
CA ASP A 82 30.50 -1.82 11.51
C ASP A 82 31.45 -1.89 10.29
N GLY A 83 31.03 -1.25 9.18
CA GLY A 83 31.77 -1.21 7.94
C GLY A 83 31.69 -2.49 7.09
N ASN A 84 30.80 -3.42 7.41
CA ASN A 84 30.56 -4.66 6.67
C ASN A 84 29.14 -4.74 6.14
N LEU A 85 28.97 -5.44 5.01
CA LEU A 85 27.65 -5.87 4.52
C LEU A 85 27.29 -7.21 5.14
N GLU A 86 26.08 -7.26 5.72
CA GLU A 86 25.50 -8.48 6.25
C GLU A 86 24.47 -9.05 5.28
N ALA A 87 24.38 -10.36 5.17
CA ALA A 87 23.30 -11.05 4.48
C ALA A 87 22.16 -11.40 5.44
N ASN A 88 20.97 -11.67 4.89
CA ASN A 88 19.80 -12.16 5.63
C ASN A 88 19.18 -11.16 6.63
N VAL A 89 19.55 -9.89 6.60
CA VAL A 89 18.75 -8.87 7.29
C VAL A 89 17.50 -8.64 6.48
N LEU A 90 16.35 -8.82 7.11
CA LEU A 90 15.05 -8.70 6.44
C LEU A 90 14.02 -8.15 7.44
N GLU A 91 13.90 -6.84 7.45
CA GLU A 91 12.93 -6.12 8.28
C GLU A 91 11.72 -5.72 7.45
N LEU A 92 10.70 -6.57 7.45
CA LEU A 92 9.49 -6.33 6.70
C LEU A 92 8.47 -5.51 7.53
N PRO A 93 7.63 -4.70 6.89
CA PRO A 93 7.50 -4.51 5.44
C PRO A 93 8.38 -3.40 4.85
N TYR A 94 8.98 -2.52 5.64
CA TYR A 94 9.65 -1.30 5.15
C TYR A 94 11.02 -1.03 5.78
N GLY A 95 11.52 -1.95 6.57
CA GLY A 95 12.83 -1.84 7.18
C GLY A 95 13.96 -2.26 6.27
N GLU A 96 15.12 -2.47 6.85
CA GLU A 96 16.32 -2.86 6.13
C GLU A 96 16.19 -4.22 5.46
N GLN A 97 16.64 -4.33 4.21
CA GLN A 97 16.69 -5.57 3.45
C GLN A 97 18.08 -5.70 2.84
N SER A 98 18.78 -6.78 3.20
CA SER A 98 20.13 -7.06 2.71
C SER A 98 20.16 -7.29 1.19
N ALA A 99 21.27 -6.92 0.55
CA ALA A 99 21.47 -7.17 -0.89
C ALA A 99 21.47 -8.67 -1.26
N ILE A 100 21.74 -9.55 -0.28
CA ILE A 100 21.72 -11.01 -0.43
C ILE A 100 20.89 -11.62 0.71
N ILE A 101 19.87 -12.40 0.34
CA ILE A 101 19.08 -13.22 1.26
C ILE A 101 19.23 -14.69 0.82
N TYR A 102 19.61 -15.55 1.77
CA TYR A 102 19.89 -16.96 1.53
C TYR A 102 19.02 -17.84 2.41
N ASN A 103 17.90 -18.32 1.85
CA ASN A 103 16.89 -19.12 2.55
C ASN A 103 16.24 -20.15 1.61
N ASP A 104 15.51 -21.11 2.16
CA ASP A 104 14.75 -22.10 1.39
C ASP A 104 13.37 -21.52 1.03
N PHE A 105 13.25 -20.97 -0.17
CA PHE A 105 12.02 -20.29 -0.61
C PHE A 105 10.96 -21.25 -1.15
N ASN A 106 11.37 -22.42 -1.64
CA ASN A 106 10.47 -23.39 -2.23
C ASN A 106 10.20 -24.61 -1.32
N PHE A 107 10.78 -24.62 -0.10
CA PHE A 107 10.63 -25.65 0.93
C PHE A 107 11.11 -27.04 0.48
N ASP A 108 12.13 -27.11 -0.40
CA ASP A 108 12.71 -28.36 -0.89
C ASP A 108 13.88 -28.86 -0.03
N GLY A 109 14.24 -28.13 1.02
CA GLY A 109 15.34 -28.43 1.94
C GLY A 109 16.70 -27.92 1.49
N LYS A 110 16.77 -27.18 0.38
CA LYS A 110 17.98 -26.49 -0.08
C LYS A 110 17.74 -24.99 0.00
N LYS A 111 18.82 -24.27 0.31
CA LYS A 111 18.73 -22.82 0.35
C LYS A 111 18.94 -22.20 -1.03
N ASP A 112 18.11 -21.24 -1.33
CA ASP A 112 18.02 -20.45 -2.54
C ASP A 112 18.63 -19.05 -2.30
N PHE A 113 18.77 -18.28 -3.36
CA PHE A 113 19.22 -16.88 -3.26
C PHE A 113 18.15 -15.91 -3.72
N ALA A 114 17.94 -14.84 -2.95
CA ALA A 114 17.38 -13.58 -3.41
C ALA A 114 18.52 -12.57 -3.54
N ILE A 115 18.68 -11.99 -4.72
CA ILE A 115 19.72 -11.03 -5.05
C ILE A 115 19.07 -9.71 -5.38
N MET A 116 19.42 -8.65 -4.67
CA MET A 116 18.88 -7.31 -4.92
C MET A 116 19.23 -6.86 -6.33
N ASP A 117 18.23 -6.46 -7.10
CA ASP A 117 18.35 -5.97 -8.49
C ASP A 117 17.99 -4.50 -8.63
N GLY A 118 17.75 -3.80 -7.53
CA GLY A 118 17.48 -2.38 -7.49
C GLY A 118 16.30 -2.02 -6.59
N GLN A 119 15.60 -0.95 -6.98
CA GLN A 119 14.49 -0.36 -6.25
C GLN A 119 13.19 -0.44 -7.07
N ASN A 120 12.89 -1.60 -7.64
CA ASN A 120 11.80 -1.80 -8.60
C ASN A 120 10.49 -2.28 -7.96
N SER A 121 10.42 -2.39 -6.62
CA SER A 121 9.20 -2.75 -5.92
C SER A 121 8.31 -1.53 -5.59
N CYS A 122 7.24 -1.70 -4.83
CA CYS A 122 6.31 -0.61 -4.53
C CYS A 122 7.02 0.59 -3.86
N TYR A 123 6.62 1.80 -4.21
CA TYR A 123 7.15 3.06 -3.65
C TYR A 123 8.67 3.19 -3.74
N HIS A 124 9.27 2.69 -4.82
CA HIS A 124 10.71 2.70 -5.00
C HIS A 124 11.44 1.96 -3.86
N GLY A 125 10.89 0.83 -3.46
CA GLY A 125 11.48 -0.05 -2.46
C GLY A 125 12.37 -1.14 -3.08
N PRO A 126 13.13 -1.86 -2.26
CA PRO A 126 14.05 -2.89 -2.73
C PRO A 126 13.33 -4.00 -3.50
N SER A 127 13.97 -4.49 -4.55
CA SER A 127 13.50 -5.59 -5.39
C SER A 127 14.58 -6.64 -5.58
N PHE A 128 14.16 -7.87 -5.86
CA PHE A 128 15.08 -9.01 -5.91
C PHE A 128 14.80 -9.93 -7.08
N GLN A 129 15.89 -10.51 -7.62
CA GLN A 129 15.84 -11.67 -8.48
C GLN A 129 16.01 -12.94 -7.63
N ILE A 130 15.15 -13.93 -7.85
CA ILE A 130 15.15 -15.16 -7.06
C ILE A 130 15.76 -16.30 -7.85
N TYR A 131 16.71 -16.98 -7.24
CA TYR A 131 17.44 -18.12 -7.80
C TYR A 131 17.23 -19.35 -6.95
N LEU A 132 16.54 -20.35 -7.49
CA LEU A 132 16.30 -21.62 -6.81
C LEU A 132 17.47 -22.58 -7.00
N ALA A 133 17.84 -23.29 -5.93
CA ALA A 133 18.88 -24.29 -5.94
C ALA A 133 18.43 -25.54 -6.71
N THR A 134 19.24 -25.95 -7.69
CA THR A 134 19.01 -27.14 -8.48
C THR A 134 20.11 -28.19 -8.26
N LYS A 135 20.09 -29.29 -9.01
CA LYS A 135 21.20 -30.27 -9.01
C LYS A 135 22.47 -29.71 -9.68
N ASN A 136 22.32 -28.73 -10.57
CA ASN A 136 23.38 -28.22 -11.43
C ASN A 136 23.83 -26.80 -11.06
N GLY A 137 23.36 -26.25 -9.94
CA GLY A 137 23.65 -24.89 -9.51
C GLY A 137 22.37 -24.14 -9.16
N PHE A 138 22.25 -22.89 -9.58
CA PHE A 138 21.10 -22.03 -9.31
C PHE A 138 20.40 -21.65 -10.62
N GLU A 139 19.09 -21.65 -10.61
CA GLU A 139 18.26 -21.25 -11.74
C GLU A 139 17.31 -20.12 -11.36
N LYS A 140 17.25 -19.07 -12.18
CA LYS A 140 16.37 -17.92 -11.97
C LYS A 140 14.90 -18.36 -12.07
N SER A 141 14.11 -18.02 -11.07
CA SER A 141 12.67 -18.28 -11.04
C SER A 141 11.88 -17.02 -11.23
N LEU A 142 11.21 -16.87 -12.37
CA LEU A 142 10.38 -15.70 -12.66
C LEU A 142 9.16 -15.63 -11.73
N GLU A 143 8.61 -16.78 -11.34
CA GLU A 143 7.42 -16.81 -10.48
C GLU A 143 7.72 -16.30 -9.06
N PHE A 144 8.86 -16.69 -8.47
CA PHE A 144 9.28 -16.17 -7.17
C PHE A 144 9.77 -14.72 -7.27
N THR A 145 10.48 -14.37 -8.35
CA THR A 145 10.92 -12.99 -8.61
C THR A 145 9.76 -12.01 -8.61
N ARG A 146 8.61 -12.39 -9.19
CA ARG A 146 7.41 -11.55 -9.16
C ARG A 146 6.93 -11.24 -7.74
N LEU A 147 7.06 -12.17 -6.79
CA LEU A 147 6.70 -11.90 -5.39
C LEU A 147 7.61 -10.85 -4.75
N ALA A 148 8.85 -10.71 -5.21
CA ALA A 148 9.84 -9.76 -4.71
C ALA A 148 9.94 -8.46 -5.54
N GLN A 149 9.08 -8.30 -6.55
CA GLN A 149 9.03 -7.11 -7.43
C GLN A 149 7.64 -6.49 -7.50
N GLU A 150 6.58 -7.31 -7.63
CA GLU A 150 5.19 -6.82 -7.77
C GLU A 150 4.56 -6.41 -6.43
N TYR A 151 5.19 -6.74 -5.29
CA TYR A 151 4.80 -6.38 -3.93
C TYR A 151 5.80 -5.40 -3.30
N CYS A 152 5.67 -5.09 -2.03
CA CYS A 152 6.52 -4.11 -1.34
C CYS A 152 7.75 -4.78 -0.72
N GLY A 153 8.79 -4.95 -1.51
CA GLY A 153 10.04 -5.58 -1.08
C GLY A 153 10.01 -7.11 -1.13
N MET A 154 10.97 -7.73 -0.46
CA MET A 154 11.05 -9.17 -0.35
C MET A 154 9.83 -9.76 0.37
N PHE A 155 9.44 -10.97 0.03
CA PHE A 155 8.42 -11.73 0.74
C PHE A 155 8.99 -12.36 2.02
N ASP A 156 8.12 -12.57 3.01
CA ASP A 156 8.43 -13.33 4.22
C ASP A 156 8.32 -14.84 3.98
N VAL A 157 9.10 -15.62 4.74
CA VAL A 157 9.19 -17.08 4.63
C VAL A 157 8.83 -17.73 5.96
N ASP A 158 7.62 -18.24 6.07
CA ASP A 158 7.20 -19.06 7.20
C ASP A 158 7.58 -20.53 6.94
N SER A 159 8.75 -20.93 7.44
CA SER A 159 9.28 -22.29 7.27
C SER A 159 8.49 -23.34 8.05
N GLU A 160 7.78 -22.96 9.13
CA GLU A 160 6.97 -23.86 9.95
C GLU A 160 5.71 -24.28 9.19
N ASN A 161 4.98 -23.30 8.65
CA ASN A 161 3.73 -23.52 7.91
C ASN A 161 3.97 -23.77 6.41
N LYS A 162 5.20 -23.61 5.91
CA LYS A 162 5.60 -23.68 4.51
C LYS A 162 4.78 -22.72 3.64
N THR A 163 4.70 -21.46 4.07
CA THR A 163 4.00 -20.40 3.38
C THR A 163 4.92 -19.21 3.12
N LEU A 164 4.60 -18.45 2.08
CA LEU A 164 5.23 -17.18 1.77
C LEU A 164 4.20 -16.08 1.96
N HIS A 165 4.63 -14.94 2.48
CA HIS A 165 3.75 -13.81 2.73
C HIS A 165 4.28 -12.56 2.03
N THR A 166 3.37 -11.85 1.37
CA THR A 166 3.68 -10.57 0.72
C THR A 166 2.76 -9.49 1.24
N MET A 167 3.20 -8.24 1.12
CA MET A 167 2.39 -7.07 1.40
C MET A 167 2.54 -6.07 0.26
N THR A 168 1.45 -5.41 -0.10
CA THR A 168 1.47 -4.23 -0.96
C THR A 168 0.47 -3.20 -0.48
N LYS A 169 0.63 -1.95 -0.92
CA LYS A 169 -0.26 -0.84 -0.56
C LYS A 169 -0.44 0.13 -1.71
N SER A 170 -1.50 0.94 -1.61
CA SER A 170 -1.70 2.10 -2.47
C SER A 170 -2.16 3.29 -1.64
N GLY A 171 -1.38 4.35 -1.65
CA GLY A 171 -1.61 5.52 -0.79
C GLY A 171 -1.53 5.21 0.70
N CYS A 172 -2.32 5.95 1.49
CA CYS A 172 -2.33 5.82 2.96
C CYS A 172 -3.15 4.63 3.44
N CYS A 173 -4.13 4.17 2.63
CA CYS A 173 -5.33 3.62 3.25
C CYS A 173 -5.77 2.28 2.66
N TRP A 174 -5.18 1.86 1.56
CA TRP A 174 -5.38 0.53 0.99
C TRP A 174 -4.13 -0.33 1.18
N HIS A 175 -4.32 -1.52 1.77
CA HIS A 175 -3.28 -2.53 1.97
C HIS A 175 -3.77 -3.89 1.48
N GLN A 176 -2.85 -4.70 0.97
CA GLN A 176 -3.11 -6.09 0.62
C GLN A 176 -2.04 -6.98 1.22
N PHE A 177 -2.47 -8.04 1.88
CA PHE A 177 -1.64 -9.10 2.42
C PHE A 177 -1.98 -10.40 1.71
N SER A 178 -0.98 -11.08 1.17
CA SER A 178 -1.23 -12.32 0.43
C SER A 178 -0.39 -13.46 0.99
N THR A 179 -1.01 -14.64 1.11
CA THR A 179 -0.38 -15.87 1.56
C THR A 179 -0.32 -16.87 0.40
N PHE A 180 0.86 -17.44 0.20
CA PHE A 180 1.12 -18.41 -0.85
C PHE A 180 1.63 -19.72 -0.26
N ILE A 181 1.23 -20.84 -0.87
CA ILE A 181 1.91 -22.13 -0.76
C ILE A 181 2.77 -22.35 -1.99
N VAL A 182 3.71 -23.29 -1.91
CA VAL A 182 4.52 -23.69 -3.07
C VAL A 182 4.03 -25.02 -3.61
N GLU A 183 3.58 -25.04 -4.86
CA GLU A 183 3.20 -26.24 -5.60
C GLU A 183 4.03 -26.35 -6.88
N ASN A 184 4.75 -27.46 -7.08
CA ASN A 184 5.60 -27.69 -8.25
C ASN A 184 6.62 -26.57 -8.51
N ASN A 185 7.32 -26.11 -7.47
CA ASN A 185 8.27 -24.99 -7.50
C ASN A 185 7.65 -23.67 -7.99
N LYS A 186 6.38 -23.43 -7.73
CA LYS A 186 5.68 -22.20 -8.07
C LYS A 186 4.83 -21.71 -6.90
N PRO A 187 4.90 -20.44 -6.56
CA PRO A 187 4.01 -19.85 -5.57
C PRO A 187 2.57 -19.85 -6.09
N LYS A 188 1.65 -20.24 -5.22
CA LYS A 188 0.21 -20.24 -5.48
C LYS A 188 -0.52 -19.54 -4.34
N ALA A 189 -1.21 -18.46 -4.64
CA ALA A 189 -2.00 -17.76 -3.66
C ALA A 189 -3.11 -18.63 -3.08
N ILE A 190 -3.22 -18.65 -1.75
CA ILE A 190 -4.28 -19.34 -1.01
C ILE A 190 -5.14 -18.41 -0.18
N GLU A 191 -4.62 -17.23 0.17
CA GLU A 191 -5.38 -16.18 0.83
C GLU A 191 -4.89 -14.81 0.35
N ILE A 192 -5.83 -13.90 0.11
CA ILE A 192 -5.59 -12.49 -0.18
C ILE A 192 -6.53 -11.70 0.71
N VAL A 193 -5.98 -10.82 1.55
CA VAL A 193 -6.71 -9.92 2.45
C VAL A 193 -6.46 -8.50 1.99
N GLU A 194 -7.52 -7.79 1.63
CA GLU A 194 -7.49 -6.38 1.26
C GLU A 194 -8.19 -5.55 2.33
N GLU A 195 -7.51 -4.53 2.84
CA GLU A 195 -8.02 -3.55 3.77
C GLU A 195 -8.09 -2.20 3.06
N ASP A 196 -9.30 -1.64 2.96
CA ASP A 196 -9.51 -0.30 2.39
C ASP A 196 -10.17 0.60 3.43
N ASN A 197 -9.41 1.58 3.90
CA ASN A 197 -9.80 2.60 4.87
C ASN A 197 -9.88 4.00 4.20
N GLY A 198 -10.00 4.06 2.88
CA GLY A 198 -10.03 5.31 2.13
C GLY A 198 -11.32 6.12 2.28
N ASP A 199 -12.41 5.49 2.72
CA ASP A 199 -13.65 6.19 3.07
C ASP A 199 -13.64 6.49 4.58
N PHE A 200 -13.47 7.75 4.93
CA PHE A 200 -13.22 8.29 6.28
C PHE A 200 -13.86 7.55 7.46
N ALA A 201 -15.11 7.12 7.31
CA ALA A 201 -15.86 6.46 8.37
C ALA A 201 -16.08 4.97 8.12
N ILE A 202 -15.88 4.50 6.89
CA ILE A 202 -16.20 3.14 6.48
C ILE A 202 -14.94 2.42 6.07
N SER A 203 -14.63 1.33 6.76
CA SER A 203 -13.57 0.39 6.40
C SER A 203 -14.15 -0.79 5.63
N THR A 204 -13.45 -1.19 4.57
CA THR A 204 -13.81 -2.38 3.80
C THR A 204 -12.71 -3.43 3.96
N LEU A 205 -13.09 -4.61 4.44
CA LEU A 205 -12.24 -5.79 4.51
C LEU A 205 -12.72 -6.78 3.45
N THR A 206 -11.85 -7.10 2.50
CA THR A 206 -12.12 -8.12 1.50
C THR A 206 -11.16 -9.29 1.71
N ILE A 207 -11.69 -10.51 1.75
CA ILE A 207 -10.91 -11.72 1.92
C ILE A 207 -11.24 -12.67 0.77
N GLU A 208 -10.20 -13.10 0.04
CA GLU A 208 -10.29 -14.17 -0.93
C GLU A 208 -9.52 -15.38 -0.40
N ARG A 209 -10.17 -16.54 -0.32
CA ARG A 209 -9.56 -17.78 0.17
C ARG A 209 -9.73 -18.94 -0.81
N TRP A 210 -8.68 -19.71 -0.98
CA TRP A 210 -8.70 -20.94 -1.74
C TRP A 210 -9.53 -22.01 -1.01
N ASN A 211 -10.57 -22.55 -1.66
CA ASN A 211 -11.44 -23.58 -1.07
C ASN A 211 -11.15 -24.99 -1.56
N GLY A 212 -9.97 -25.22 -2.15
CA GLY A 212 -9.60 -26.48 -2.80
C GLY A 212 -9.93 -26.54 -4.29
N LYS A 213 -10.74 -25.61 -4.83
CA LYS A 213 -11.15 -25.57 -6.26
C LYS A 213 -10.97 -24.19 -6.89
N LYS A 214 -11.29 -23.15 -6.16
CA LYS A 214 -11.22 -21.75 -6.62
C LYS A 214 -11.03 -20.80 -5.45
N MET A 215 -10.57 -19.59 -5.73
CA MET A 215 -10.63 -18.47 -4.77
C MET A 215 -12.09 -18.09 -4.56
N VAL A 216 -12.47 -17.91 -3.29
CA VAL A 216 -13.82 -17.46 -2.88
C VAL A 216 -13.67 -16.14 -2.17
N LYS A 217 -14.34 -15.12 -2.74
CA LYS A 217 -14.30 -13.74 -2.24
C LYS A 217 -15.44 -13.48 -1.26
N THR A 218 -15.12 -12.87 -0.13
CA THR A 218 -16.07 -12.28 0.83
C THR A 218 -15.66 -10.83 1.09
N SER A 219 -16.64 -9.97 1.31
CA SER A 219 -16.36 -8.57 1.65
C SER A 219 -17.27 -8.13 2.78
N GLN A 220 -16.70 -7.41 3.73
CA GLN A 220 -17.38 -6.83 4.89
C GLN A 220 -17.04 -5.34 4.95
N ARG A 221 -18.06 -4.52 5.19
CA ARG A 221 -17.90 -3.08 5.41
C ARG A 221 -18.36 -2.76 6.82
N THR A 222 -17.54 -2.02 7.56
CA THR A 222 -17.86 -1.60 8.92
C THR A 222 -17.77 -0.09 9.04
N ILE A 223 -18.51 0.52 9.98
CA ILE A 223 -18.45 1.95 10.23
C ILE A 223 -17.83 2.24 11.60
N ASN A 224 -16.89 3.17 11.65
CA ASN A 224 -16.35 3.75 12.87
C ASN A 224 -16.91 5.17 13.06
N LEU A 225 -17.87 5.32 13.97
CA LEU A 225 -18.49 6.60 14.29
C LEU A 225 -17.73 7.40 15.36
N GLU A 226 -16.68 6.81 15.93
CA GLU A 226 -15.81 7.44 16.95
C GLU A 226 -14.56 8.09 16.34
N GLU A 227 -14.39 7.98 15.01
CA GLU A 227 -13.29 8.57 14.27
C GLU A 227 -13.30 10.10 14.38
N GLU A 228 -12.11 10.71 14.45
CA GLU A 228 -11.97 12.15 14.51
C GLU A 228 -12.63 12.84 13.32
N GLY A 229 -13.42 13.87 13.56
CA GLY A 229 -14.16 14.58 12.52
C GLY A 229 -15.52 13.95 12.17
N ILE A 230 -15.88 12.79 12.72
CA ILE A 230 -17.19 12.16 12.52
C ILE A 230 -18.16 12.59 13.63
N LYS A 231 -19.37 13.03 13.25
CA LYS A 231 -20.42 13.36 14.21
C LYS A 231 -21.76 12.76 13.79
N THR A 232 -22.33 11.95 14.66
CA THR A 232 -23.69 11.44 14.45
C THR A 232 -24.72 12.57 14.51
N VAL A 233 -25.48 12.72 13.44
CA VAL A 233 -26.58 13.68 13.30
C VAL A 233 -27.89 13.09 13.81
N LEU A 234 -28.21 11.88 13.38
CA LEU A 234 -29.40 11.12 13.76
C LEU A 234 -29.14 9.63 13.66
N SER A 235 -29.55 8.86 14.65
CA SER A 235 -29.62 7.40 14.51
C SER A 235 -30.87 6.85 15.14
N PHE A 236 -31.36 5.70 14.64
CA PHE A 236 -32.50 4.96 15.20
C PHE A 236 -32.52 3.52 14.68
N HIS A 237 -33.09 2.62 15.48
CA HIS A 237 -33.27 1.21 15.15
C HIS A 237 -34.58 0.95 14.41
N ILE A 238 -34.56 0.04 13.42
CA ILE A 238 -35.72 -0.47 12.69
C ILE A 238 -36.03 -1.92 13.14
N PRO A 239 -36.92 -2.16 14.10
CA PRO A 239 -37.08 -3.47 14.72
C PRO A 239 -37.45 -4.59 13.75
N LYS A 240 -38.38 -4.32 12.79
CA LYS A 240 -38.82 -5.33 11.82
C LYS A 240 -37.73 -5.78 10.83
N LYS A 241 -36.68 -5.03 10.71
CA LYS A 241 -35.53 -5.33 9.83
C LYS A 241 -34.28 -5.71 10.60
N ASN A 242 -34.28 -5.44 11.91
CA ASN A 242 -33.10 -5.58 12.77
C ASN A 242 -31.88 -4.83 12.23
N LYS A 243 -32.11 -3.54 11.91
CA LYS A 243 -31.11 -2.65 11.28
C LYS A 243 -31.13 -1.28 11.92
N ASP A 244 -30.00 -0.61 11.88
CA ASP A 244 -29.84 0.75 12.35
C ASP A 244 -29.65 1.70 11.16
N VAL A 245 -30.39 2.80 11.20
CA VAL A 245 -30.21 3.97 10.32
C VAL A 245 -29.31 4.94 11.05
N VAL A 246 -28.24 5.39 10.38
CA VAL A 246 -27.34 6.41 10.90
C VAL A 246 -27.12 7.49 9.86
N LEU A 247 -27.37 8.74 10.26
CA LEU A 247 -26.92 9.94 9.56
C LEU A 247 -25.73 10.51 10.35
N TYR A 248 -24.65 10.79 9.67
CA TYR A 248 -23.45 11.39 10.27
C TYR A 248 -22.86 12.44 9.34
N ASN A 249 -22.13 13.38 9.89
CA ASN A 249 -21.35 14.31 9.08
C ASN A 249 -19.85 14.02 9.23
N ILE A 250 -19.11 14.41 8.20
CA ILE A 250 -17.65 14.38 8.17
C ILE A 250 -17.16 15.82 8.18
N ASN A 251 -16.37 16.19 9.20
CA ASN A 251 -15.73 17.49 9.38
C ASN A 251 -16.70 18.69 9.29
N ASP A 252 -17.96 18.49 9.70
CA ASP A 252 -19.04 19.47 9.57
C ASP A 252 -19.30 19.96 8.12
N ARG A 253 -18.88 19.21 7.10
CA ARG A 253 -18.95 19.59 5.68
C ARG A 253 -19.90 18.74 4.85
N THR A 254 -19.89 17.42 5.04
CA THR A 254 -20.71 16.50 4.24
C THR A 254 -21.58 15.65 5.13
N LEU A 255 -22.86 15.52 4.75
CA LEU A 255 -23.81 14.60 5.36
C LEU A 255 -23.71 13.25 4.67
N ASN A 256 -23.77 12.18 5.45
CA ASN A 256 -23.72 10.81 4.98
C ASN A 256 -24.83 9.99 5.67
N TYR A 257 -25.27 8.95 4.97
CA TYR A 257 -26.24 7.98 5.43
C TYR A 257 -25.67 6.58 5.36
N VAL A 258 -25.89 5.79 6.39
CA VAL A 258 -25.65 4.35 6.36
C VAL A 258 -26.80 3.57 6.94
N LEU A 259 -27.02 2.39 6.39
CA LEU A 259 -27.85 1.34 6.93
C LEU A 259 -26.94 0.22 7.43
N VAL A 260 -27.02 -0.07 8.73
CA VAL A 260 -26.14 -1.02 9.41
C VAL A 260 -26.95 -2.21 9.88
N ASP A 261 -26.43 -3.42 9.73
CA ASP A 261 -27.07 -4.63 10.25
C ASP A 261 -26.80 -4.81 11.77
N LYS A 262 -27.37 -5.87 12.35
CA LYS A 262 -27.22 -6.19 13.78
C LYS A 262 -25.77 -6.48 14.22
N ASP A 263 -24.91 -6.84 13.30
CA ASP A 263 -23.50 -7.20 13.55
C ASP A 263 -22.55 -6.03 13.27
N GLY A 264 -23.10 -4.84 12.93
CA GLY A 264 -22.33 -3.63 12.67
C GLY A 264 -21.85 -3.49 11.22
N ASN A 265 -22.32 -4.36 10.31
CA ASN A 265 -21.93 -4.28 8.91
C ASN A 265 -22.75 -3.23 8.16
N VAL A 266 -22.10 -2.44 7.34
CA VAL A 266 -22.74 -1.46 6.45
C VAL A 266 -23.31 -2.17 5.22
N GLU A 267 -24.63 -2.27 5.16
CA GLU A 267 -25.32 -2.84 4.01
C GLU A 267 -25.54 -1.84 2.88
N PHE A 268 -25.74 -0.57 3.24
CA PHE A 268 -25.93 0.50 2.29
C PHE A 268 -25.37 1.81 2.83
N ALA A 269 -24.63 2.53 2.01
CA ALA A 269 -24.10 3.86 2.30
C ALA A 269 -24.47 4.83 1.19
N TYR A 270 -24.69 6.12 1.54
CA TYR A 270 -24.98 7.19 0.60
C TYR A 270 -24.46 8.54 1.13
N PRO A 271 -23.88 9.41 0.29
CA PRO A 271 -23.55 9.16 -1.13
C PRO A 271 -22.40 8.15 -1.27
N ILE A 272 -22.30 7.50 -2.43
CA ILE A 272 -21.17 6.62 -2.76
C ILE A 272 -19.91 7.47 -3.00
N GLU A 273 -20.10 8.60 -3.70
CA GLU A 273 -19.08 9.61 -3.91
C GLU A 273 -19.71 10.99 -3.73
N THR A 274 -19.10 11.85 -2.92
CA THR A 274 -19.58 13.22 -2.75
C THR A 274 -19.14 14.08 -3.92
N ILE A 275 -20.03 14.25 -4.91
CA ILE A 275 -19.82 15.17 -6.02
C ILE A 275 -20.29 16.56 -5.59
N TYR A 276 -19.38 17.46 -5.29
CA TYR A 276 -19.65 18.83 -4.79
C TYR A 276 -20.54 19.70 -5.69
N LYS A 277 -20.93 19.23 -6.87
CA LYS A 277 -21.72 20.01 -7.85
C LYS A 277 -23.23 19.82 -7.70
N ASN A 278 -23.72 18.75 -7.08
CA ASN A 278 -25.14 18.48 -6.89
C ASN A 278 -25.42 18.19 -5.42
N PRO A 279 -26.54 18.72 -4.87
CA PRO A 279 -26.92 18.37 -3.50
C PRO A 279 -27.37 16.92 -3.45
N ASP A 280 -26.74 16.14 -2.56
CA ASP A 280 -27.13 14.74 -2.34
C ASP A 280 -28.41 14.63 -1.55
N PHE A 281 -28.65 15.59 -0.61
CA PHE A 281 -29.76 15.58 0.31
C PHE A 281 -30.63 16.83 0.20
N VAL A 282 -31.93 16.64 0.37
CA VAL A 282 -32.89 17.75 0.51
C VAL A 282 -33.59 17.66 1.89
N TYR A 283 -33.32 18.64 2.74
CA TYR A 283 -33.94 18.75 4.05
C TYR A 283 -35.12 19.73 4.02
N ARG A 284 -36.27 19.31 4.56
CA ARG A 284 -37.48 20.14 4.77
C ARG A 284 -37.73 20.34 6.26
N PRO A 285 -37.38 21.51 6.80
CA PRO A 285 -37.54 21.78 8.25
C PRO A 285 -38.95 21.72 8.76
N GLN A 286 -39.93 22.18 7.95
CA GLN A 286 -41.36 22.25 8.33
C GLN A 286 -41.93 20.86 8.60
N THR A 287 -41.54 19.88 7.83
CA THR A 287 -41.99 18.48 7.95
C THR A 287 -40.99 17.60 8.67
N GLN A 288 -39.77 18.12 8.97
CA GLN A 288 -38.65 17.37 9.51
C GLN A 288 -38.36 16.09 8.70
N THR A 289 -38.24 16.25 7.37
CA THR A 289 -37.95 15.16 6.44
C THR A 289 -36.66 15.44 5.70
N LEU A 290 -35.82 14.40 5.57
CA LEU A 290 -34.60 14.38 4.77
C LEU A 290 -34.75 13.40 3.63
N THR A 291 -34.59 13.86 2.39
CA THR A 291 -34.76 13.03 1.19
C THR A 291 -33.48 12.97 0.39
N PHE A 292 -33.20 11.80 -0.19
CA PHE A 292 -32.13 11.60 -1.17
C PHE A 292 -32.56 10.57 -2.22
N LYS A 293 -31.83 10.52 -3.33
CA LYS A 293 -32.05 9.54 -4.41
C LYS A 293 -30.79 8.71 -4.62
N ASN A 294 -30.99 7.41 -4.76
CA ASN A 294 -29.97 6.51 -5.24
C ASN A 294 -30.58 5.69 -6.38
N GLU A 295 -30.01 5.80 -7.58
CA GLU A 295 -30.56 5.21 -8.81
C GLU A 295 -32.05 5.60 -9.02
N ASP A 296 -32.93 4.61 -9.11
CA ASP A 296 -34.37 4.78 -9.28
C ASP A 296 -35.14 4.89 -7.96
N ALA A 297 -34.47 4.71 -6.83
CA ALA A 297 -35.06 4.76 -5.50
C ALA A 297 -34.97 6.16 -4.87
N THR A 298 -36.08 6.62 -4.28
CA THR A 298 -36.15 7.82 -3.43
C THR A 298 -36.29 7.40 -1.98
N TYR A 299 -35.44 7.88 -1.13
CA TYR A 299 -35.44 7.65 0.31
C TYR A 299 -35.91 8.91 1.03
N CYS A 300 -36.81 8.76 1.98
CA CYS A 300 -37.34 9.84 2.81
C CYS A 300 -37.26 9.44 4.29
N ILE A 301 -36.31 10.01 5.02
CA ILE A 301 -36.19 9.86 6.46
C ILE A 301 -37.12 10.90 7.10
N TYR A 302 -37.97 10.48 8.02
CA TYR A 302 -38.89 11.35 8.74
C TYR A 302 -38.68 11.23 10.26
N LEU A 303 -38.80 12.36 10.93
CA LEU A 303 -38.69 12.46 12.40
C LEU A 303 -39.77 13.42 12.93
N SER A 304 -40.68 12.92 13.77
CA SER A 304 -41.65 13.72 14.50
C SER A 304 -41.58 13.42 16.00
N ALA A 305 -42.46 14.04 16.78
CA ALA A 305 -42.56 13.81 18.21
C ALA A 305 -42.82 12.33 18.56
N ASP A 306 -43.66 11.67 17.79
CA ASP A 306 -44.18 10.31 18.03
C ASP A 306 -43.65 9.26 17.04
N LYS A 307 -43.05 9.66 15.92
CA LYS A 307 -42.71 8.74 14.82
C LYS A 307 -41.30 9.02 14.29
N VAL A 308 -40.63 7.95 13.93
CA VAL A 308 -39.35 7.96 13.17
C VAL A 308 -39.38 6.81 12.18
N GLY A 309 -38.73 6.98 11.05
CA GLY A 309 -38.57 5.89 10.09
C GLY A 309 -38.02 6.37 8.75
N ILE A 310 -38.10 5.46 7.79
CA ILE A 310 -37.70 5.71 6.41
C ILE A 310 -38.76 5.19 5.44
N GLU A 311 -39.12 6.01 4.47
CA GLU A 311 -39.95 5.61 3.33
C GLU A 311 -39.06 5.48 2.10
N ILE A 312 -39.18 4.35 1.39
CA ILE A 312 -38.41 4.06 0.19
C ILE A 312 -39.40 3.92 -0.97
N THR A 313 -39.26 4.72 -2.00
CA THR A 313 -40.09 4.68 -3.19
C THR A 313 -39.29 4.26 -4.40
N VAL A 314 -39.70 3.16 -5.05
CA VAL A 314 -39.09 2.64 -6.29
C VAL A 314 -40.19 2.56 -7.34
N GLY A 315 -40.15 3.40 -8.35
CA GLY A 315 -41.19 3.56 -9.33
C GLY A 315 -42.55 3.91 -8.65
N LYS A 316 -43.55 3.01 -8.75
CA LYS A 316 -44.86 3.17 -8.11
C LYS A 316 -44.99 2.45 -6.75
N LYS A 317 -43.99 1.71 -6.34
CA LYS A 317 -43.98 0.94 -5.08
C LYS A 317 -43.40 1.76 -3.95
N LYS A 318 -44.07 1.73 -2.79
CA LYS A 318 -43.67 2.41 -1.57
C LYS A 318 -43.49 1.40 -0.44
N TYR A 319 -42.36 1.48 0.22
CA TYR A 319 -41.99 0.68 1.38
C TYR A 319 -41.81 1.61 2.57
N VAL A 320 -42.42 1.26 3.71
CA VAL A 320 -42.32 2.05 4.94
C VAL A 320 -41.64 1.21 6.02
N TRP A 321 -40.49 1.65 6.48
CA TRP A 321 -39.77 1.02 7.58
C TRP A 321 -39.89 1.90 8.82
N LYS A 322 -40.70 1.45 9.79
CA LYS A 322 -40.94 2.17 11.04
C LYS A 322 -39.77 1.96 11.98
N GLY A 323 -39.19 3.03 12.46
CA GLY A 323 -38.12 3.03 13.49
C GLY A 323 -38.73 3.00 14.91
N ASN A 324 -37.92 2.57 15.86
CA ASN A 324 -38.21 2.64 17.27
C ASN A 324 -37.90 4.03 17.81
N ARG A 325 -38.91 4.81 18.19
CA ARG A 325 -38.72 6.18 18.69
C ARG A 325 -37.88 6.26 19.95
N ALA A 326 -37.89 5.23 20.79
CA ALA A 326 -37.07 5.16 22.03
C ALA A 326 -35.58 5.02 21.77
N THR A 327 -35.17 4.57 20.58
CA THR A 327 -33.77 4.39 20.21
C THR A 327 -33.17 5.60 19.50
N VAL A 328 -33.95 6.65 19.29
CA VAL A 328 -33.50 7.85 18.56
C VAL A 328 -32.42 8.57 19.37
N LYS A 329 -31.27 8.79 18.71
CA LYS A 329 -30.21 9.66 19.16
C LYS A 329 -30.02 10.79 18.14
N GLY A 330 -29.86 12.02 18.59
CA GLY A 330 -29.68 13.17 17.71
C GLY A 330 -31.00 13.76 17.16
N SER A 331 -30.89 14.62 16.12
CA SER A 331 -32.03 15.34 15.55
C SER A 331 -31.71 15.88 14.16
N LEU A 332 -32.68 15.86 13.22
CA LEU A 332 -32.57 16.52 11.93
C LEU A 332 -32.45 18.05 12.03
N LYS A 333 -32.84 18.64 13.17
CA LYS A 333 -32.70 20.10 13.40
C LYS A 333 -31.24 20.56 13.42
N THR A 334 -30.31 19.68 13.74
CA THR A 334 -28.86 19.98 13.72
C THR A 334 -28.30 20.15 12.30
N LEU A 335 -29.07 19.78 11.26
CA LEU A 335 -28.69 20.02 9.86
C LEU A 335 -28.67 21.49 9.46
N PHE A 336 -29.23 22.40 10.27
CA PHE A 336 -29.15 23.84 10.06
C PHE A 336 -27.73 24.41 10.18
N SER A 337 -26.75 23.70 9.67
CA SER A 337 -25.39 24.20 9.58
C SER A 337 -25.11 24.74 8.17
N PRO A 338 -24.69 26.01 8.02
CA PRO A 338 -24.36 26.58 6.71
C PRO A 338 -23.12 25.93 6.06
N ARG A 339 -22.48 24.98 6.75
CA ARG A 339 -21.24 24.30 6.30
C ARG A 339 -21.50 23.02 5.50
N LEU A 340 -22.69 22.40 5.60
CA LEU A 340 -23.00 21.18 4.86
C LEU A 340 -23.18 21.47 3.37
N VAL A 341 -22.18 21.10 2.57
CA VAL A 341 -22.10 21.43 1.14
C VAL A 341 -23.03 20.58 0.27
N ASN A 342 -23.48 19.43 0.78
CA ASN A 342 -24.31 18.47 0.05
C ASN A 342 -25.76 18.41 0.53
N VAL A 343 -26.20 19.37 1.35
CA VAL A 343 -27.60 19.47 1.83
C VAL A 343 -28.24 20.75 1.34
N VAL A 344 -29.41 20.62 0.68
CA VAL A 344 -30.25 21.75 0.28
C VAL A 344 -31.46 21.85 1.19
N PHE A 345 -31.82 23.05 1.58
CA PHE A 345 -32.98 23.38 2.38
C PHE A 345 -34.17 23.80 1.48
N LYS A 346 -35.35 23.22 1.67
CA LYS A 346 -36.57 23.56 0.94
C LYS A 346 -37.77 23.75 1.86
#